data_8351cdfaf4e2efbc8c92d1c0a7e473f2
#
_entry.id   8351cdfaf4e2efbc8c92d1c0a7e473f2
#
_cell.length_a   1.000
_cell.length_b   1.000
_cell.length_c   1.000
_cell.angle_alpha   90.00
_cell.angle_beta   90.00
_cell.angle_gamma   90.00
#
_symmetry.space_group_name_H-M   'P 1'
#
loop_
_entity.id
_entity.type
_entity.pdbx_description
1 polymer ?
#
loop_
_entity_poly.entity_id
_entity_poly.type
_entity_poly.pdbx_seq_one_letter_code
_entity_poly.pdbx_strand_id
1 'polypeptide(L)'
;MREIYKRMTLSIDGKPFDFRLRKLDAFSGAQLLQLVRKYLPAQTSGQKIADLIGPIFLALPAQELRELMTTCLSATDVLLDAGWQPILQQGEWSWPELEYDTAGTLKITLESVLWSLDSFFIGVGSSSRPASDQEA
;
A
#
# COMPACT_ATOMS: atom_id res chain seq x y z
N MET A 1 12.91 -17.28 1.46
CA MET A 1 12.60 -16.50 0.28
C MET A 1 11.71 -15.31 0.65
N ARG A 2 11.94 -14.17 -0.01
CA ARG A 2 11.19 -12.98 0.33
C ARG A 2 9.86 -12.98 -0.37
N GLU A 3 8.81 -12.65 0.36
CA GLU A 3 7.50 -12.49 -0.24
C GLU A 3 7.38 -11.15 -0.91
N ILE A 4 6.95 -11.11 -2.16
CA ILE A 4 6.75 -9.85 -2.86
C ILE A 4 5.30 -9.61 -3.21
N TYR A 5 4.41 -10.55 -2.90
CA TYR A 5 2.98 -10.38 -3.15
C TYR A 5 2.18 -10.58 -1.88
N LYS A 6 1.12 -9.82 -1.74
CA LYS A 6 0.16 -9.99 -0.65
C LYS A 6 -1.23 -10.04 -1.27
N ARG A 7 -2.06 -10.98 -0.85
CA ARG A 7 -3.41 -11.11 -1.38
C ARG A 7 -4.42 -10.44 -0.46
N MET A 8 -5.46 -9.88 -1.03
CA MET A 8 -6.58 -9.35 -0.29
C MET A 8 -7.85 -9.55 -1.09
N THR A 9 -8.99 -9.58 -0.42
CA THR A 9 -10.28 -9.69 -1.07
C THR A 9 -11.06 -8.42 -0.81
N LEU A 10 -11.73 -7.91 -1.83
CA LEU A 10 -12.52 -6.71 -1.71
C LEU A 10 -13.75 -6.86 -2.56
N SER A 11 -14.90 -6.41 -2.04
CA SER A 11 -16.14 -6.44 -2.81
C SER A 11 -16.27 -5.16 -3.63
N ILE A 12 -16.53 -5.33 -4.93
CA ILE A 12 -16.78 -4.22 -5.84
C ILE A 12 -18.19 -4.41 -6.36
N ASP A 13 -19.06 -3.48 -6.09
CA ASP A 13 -20.47 -3.54 -6.49
C ASP A 13 -21.12 -4.84 -6.05
N GLY A 14 -20.82 -5.26 -4.82
CA GLY A 14 -21.42 -6.44 -4.24
C GLY A 14 -20.79 -7.76 -4.64
N LYS A 15 -19.81 -7.76 -5.51
CA LYS A 15 -19.12 -8.97 -5.93
C LYS A 15 -17.72 -9.02 -5.35
N PRO A 16 -17.30 -10.14 -4.76
CA PRO A 16 -15.96 -10.24 -4.22
C PRO A 16 -14.94 -10.51 -5.32
N PHE A 17 -13.82 -9.85 -5.22
CA PHE A 17 -12.69 -10.06 -6.13
C PHE A 17 -11.43 -10.22 -5.30
N ASP A 18 -10.52 -11.05 -5.78
CA ASP A 18 -9.22 -11.20 -5.14
C ASP A 18 -8.22 -10.30 -5.83
N PHE A 19 -7.41 -9.65 -5.04
CA PHE A 19 -6.34 -8.77 -5.55
C PHE A 19 -5.02 -9.27 -5.01
N ARG A 20 -3.96 -9.04 -5.75
CA ARG A 20 -2.62 -9.25 -5.21
C ARG A 20 -1.85 -7.95 -5.33
N LEU A 21 -1.22 -7.57 -4.23
CA LEU A 21 -0.44 -6.35 -4.15
C LEU A 21 1.02 -6.74 -4.26
N ARG A 22 1.72 -6.18 -5.25
CA ARG A 22 3.15 -6.45 -5.38
C ARG A 22 3.89 -5.44 -4.51
N LYS A 23 4.94 -5.89 -3.85
CA LYS A 23 5.76 -4.99 -3.05
C LYS A 23 6.35 -3.93 -3.96
N LEU A 24 6.36 -2.69 -3.51
CA LEU A 24 6.92 -1.60 -4.31
C LEU A 24 8.41 -1.79 -4.45
N ASP A 25 8.95 -1.40 -5.61
CA ASP A 25 10.38 -1.46 -5.82
C ASP A 25 11.08 -0.45 -4.89
N ALA A 26 12.39 -0.56 -4.77
CA ALA A 26 13.13 0.25 -3.81
C ALA A 26 12.98 1.75 -4.04
N PHE A 27 12.93 2.18 -5.29
CA PHE A 27 12.80 3.62 -5.57
C PHE A 27 11.42 4.13 -5.21
N SER A 28 10.37 3.38 -5.57
CA SER A 28 9.00 3.77 -5.23
C SER A 28 8.78 3.69 -3.73
N GLY A 29 9.36 2.68 -3.08
CA GLY A 29 9.26 2.55 -1.64
C GLY A 29 9.93 3.71 -0.91
N ALA A 30 11.08 4.16 -1.42
CA ALA A 30 11.77 5.30 -0.82
C ALA A 30 10.97 6.59 -0.98
N GLN A 31 10.35 6.78 -2.13
CA GLN A 31 9.49 7.95 -2.34
C GLN A 31 8.29 7.91 -1.40
N LEU A 32 7.70 6.74 -1.22
CA LEU A 32 6.58 6.57 -0.30
C LEU A 32 7.01 6.91 1.11
N LEU A 33 8.16 6.43 1.54
CA LEU A 33 8.66 6.70 2.87
C LEU A 33 8.88 8.21 3.06
N GLN A 34 9.45 8.90 2.08
CA GLN A 34 9.65 10.33 2.17
C GLN A 34 8.33 11.06 2.29
N LEU A 35 7.33 10.65 1.51
CA LEU A 35 6.02 11.28 1.54
C LEU A 35 5.37 11.10 2.90
N VAL A 36 5.39 9.90 3.42
CA VAL A 36 4.76 9.60 4.70
C VAL A 36 5.46 10.38 5.83
N ARG A 37 6.80 10.42 5.80
CA ARG A 37 7.54 11.12 6.84
C ARG A 37 7.28 12.63 6.85
N LYS A 38 6.88 13.18 5.73
CA LYS A 38 6.53 14.59 5.68
C LYS A 38 5.33 14.90 6.55
N TYR A 39 4.44 13.95 6.73
CA TYR A 39 3.18 14.16 7.43
C TYR A 39 3.09 13.44 8.77
N LEU A 40 4.11 12.69 9.15
CA LEU A 40 4.13 11.98 10.42
C LEU A 40 5.01 12.69 11.43
N PRO A 41 4.66 12.63 12.71
CA PRO A 41 5.56 13.11 13.74
C PRO A 41 6.87 12.33 13.69
N ALA A 42 7.96 12.99 14.05
CA ALA A 42 9.29 12.42 13.90
C ALA A 42 9.50 11.11 14.63
N GLN A 43 8.81 10.88 15.70
CA GLN A 43 9.03 9.68 16.51
C GLN A 43 7.86 8.71 16.45
N THR A 44 7.13 8.71 15.34
CA THR A 44 6.00 7.81 15.22
C THR A 44 6.49 6.38 15.13
N SER A 45 5.93 5.50 15.95
CA SER A 45 6.27 4.08 15.90
C SER A 45 5.55 3.41 14.75
N GLY A 46 6.04 2.25 14.35
CA GLY A 46 5.40 1.49 13.30
C GLY A 46 3.96 1.15 13.58
N GLN A 47 3.63 0.90 14.87
CA GLN A 47 2.27 0.61 15.23
C GLN A 47 1.34 1.78 14.98
N LYS A 48 1.81 2.99 15.22
CA LYS A 48 0.97 4.16 15.06
C LYS A 48 0.79 4.56 13.62
N ILE A 49 1.64 4.12 12.73
CA ILE A 49 1.50 4.45 11.33
C ILE A 49 0.18 3.94 10.79
N ALA A 50 -0.20 2.72 11.16
CA ALA A 50 -1.47 2.15 10.70
C ALA A 50 -2.65 3.04 11.08
N ASP A 51 -2.59 3.68 12.25
CA ASP A 51 -3.67 4.53 12.71
C ASP A 51 -3.66 5.90 12.03
N LEU A 52 -2.50 6.35 11.57
CA LEU A 52 -2.36 7.70 11.03
C LEU A 52 -2.45 7.77 9.52
N ILE A 53 -2.26 6.66 8.83
CA ILE A 53 -2.21 6.66 7.38
C ILE A 53 -3.51 7.15 6.74
N GLY A 54 -4.66 6.71 7.26
CA GLY A 54 -5.93 7.15 6.73
C GLY A 54 -6.10 8.66 6.75
N PRO A 55 -5.94 9.28 7.94
CA PRO A 55 -6.00 10.73 8.02
C PRO A 55 -4.94 11.43 7.16
N ILE A 56 -3.75 10.83 7.00
CA ILE A 56 -2.72 11.41 6.15
C ILE A 56 -3.19 11.44 4.71
N PHE A 57 -3.82 10.36 4.23
CA PHE A 57 -4.32 10.31 2.88
C PHE A 57 -5.29 11.48 2.62
N LEU A 58 -6.16 11.75 3.58
CA LEU A 58 -7.14 12.82 3.43
C LEU A 58 -6.50 14.21 3.49
N ALA A 59 -5.33 14.31 4.07
CA ALA A 59 -4.63 15.58 4.20
C ALA A 59 -3.65 15.84 3.05
N LEU A 60 -3.39 14.86 2.20
CA LEU A 60 -2.44 15.07 1.11
C LEU A 60 -2.99 16.01 0.06
N PRO A 61 -2.13 16.83 -0.55
CA PRO A 61 -2.53 17.58 -1.73
C PRO A 61 -3.00 16.62 -2.82
N ALA A 62 -3.98 17.03 -3.60
CA ALA A 62 -4.58 16.16 -4.60
C ALA A 62 -3.56 15.52 -5.54
N GLN A 63 -2.57 16.28 -5.95
CA GLN A 63 -1.55 15.77 -6.86
C GLN A 63 -0.71 14.66 -6.20
N GLU A 64 -0.33 14.85 -4.95
CA GLU A 64 0.46 13.85 -4.24
C GLU A 64 -0.34 12.58 -4.00
N LEU A 65 -1.63 12.74 -3.67
CA LEU A 65 -2.50 11.58 -3.48
C LEU A 65 -2.64 10.81 -4.79
N ARG A 66 -2.81 11.52 -5.90
CA ARG A 66 -2.96 10.88 -7.21
C ARG A 66 -1.69 10.09 -7.57
N GLU A 67 -0.53 10.66 -7.32
CA GLU A 67 0.73 9.99 -7.61
C GLU A 67 0.89 8.75 -6.75
N LEU A 68 0.52 8.84 -5.49
CA LEU A 68 0.59 7.70 -4.58
C LEU A 68 -0.34 6.59 -5.02
N MET A 69 -1.59 6.93 -5.34
CA MET A 69 -2.56 5.95 -5.81
C MET A 69 -2.09 5.30 -7.11
N THR A 70 -1.56 6.08 -8.03
CA THR A 70 -1.08 5.55 -9.30
C THR A 70 0.05 4.54 -9.05
N THR A 71 0.98 4.87 -8.18
CA THR A 71 2.09 3.97 -7.87
C THR A 71 1.58 2.66 -7.27
N CYS A 72 0.69 2.74 -6.30
CA CYS A 72 0.19 1.54 -5.63
C CYS A 72 -0.69 0.70 -6.54
N LEU A 73 -1.57 1.34 -7.30
CA LEU A 73 -2.48 0.59 -8.18
C LEU A 73 -1.74 -0.04 -9.35
N SER A 74 -0.65 0.59 -9.80
CA SER A 74 0.17 0.00 -10.86
C SER A 74 0.87 -1.28 -10.40
N ALA A 75 0.98 -1.48 -9.10
CA ALA A 75 1.59 -2.67 -8.54
C ALA A 75 0.55 -3.69 -8.09
N THR A 76 -0.72 -3.51 -8.46
CA THR A 76 -1.81 -4.35 -8.02
C THR A 76 -2.46 -5.06 -9.20
N ASP A 77 -2.74 -6.34 -9.04
CA ASP A 77 -3.47 -7.12 -10.03
C ASP A 77 -4.77 -7.63 -9.45
N VAL A 78 -5.75 -7.89 -10.31
CA VAL A 78 -7.01 -8.50 -9.92
C VAL A 78 -7.10 -9.87 -10.56
N LEU A 79 -7.68 -10.83 -9.84
CA LEU A 79 -7.86 -12.19 -10.39
C LEU A 79 -9.20 -12.26 -11.10
N LEU A 80 -9.14 -12.46 -12.40
CA LEU A 80 -10.31 -12.63 -13.24
C LEU A 80 -10.28 -14.02 -13.87
N ASP A 81 -11.28 -14.34 -14.66
CA ASP A 81 -11.36 -15.67 -15.27
C ASP A 81 -10.12 -16.01 -16.10
N ALA A 82 -9.53 -15.02 -16.72
CA ALA A 82 -8.34 -15.23 -17.54
C ALA A 82 -7.05 -15.25 -16.72
N GLY A 83 -7.15 -15.11 -15.40
CA GLY A 83 -5.98 -15.10 -14.52
C GLY A 83 -5.74 -13.71 -13.95
N TRP A 84 -4.54 -13.49 -13.43
CA TRP A 84 -4.20 -12.19 -12.85
C TRP A 84 -4.05 -11.14 -13.94
N GLN A 85 -4.76 -10.03 -13.77
CA GLN A 85 -4.77 -8.94 -14.74
C GLN A 85 -4.40 -7.64 -14.05
N PRO A 86 -3.63 -6.76 -14.70
CA PRO A 86 -3.29 -5.49 -14.08
C PRO A 86 -4.52 -4.59 -13.99
N ILE A 87 -4.57 -3.78 -12.95
CA ILE A 87 -5.65 -2.82 -12.77
C ILE A 87 -5.32 -1.54 -13.53
N LEU A 88 -4.08 -1.09 -13.43
CA LEU A 88 -3.64 0.17 -14.01
C LEU A 88 -2.33 -0.05 -14.74
N GLN A 89 -2.24 0.39 -15.98
CA GLN A 89 -1.02 0.29 -16.76
C GLN A 89 -0.69 1.64 -17.36
N GLN A 90 0.50 2.13 -17.09
CA GLN A 90 0.96 3.41 -17.64
C GLN A 90 -0.04 4.53 -17.38
N GLY A 91 -0.62 4.52 -16.19
CA GLY A 91 -1.55 5.57 -15.80
C GLY A 91 -2.96 5.39 -16.33
N GLU A 92 -3.22 4.32 -17.06
CA GLU A 92 -4.55 4.10 -17.64
C GLU A 92 -5.21 2.86 -17.05
N TRP A 93 -6.52 2.92 -16.90
CA TRP A 93 -7.26 1.82 -16.31
C TRP A 93 -7.35 0.65 -17.28
N SER A 94 -6.78 -0.49 -16.87
CA SER A 94 -6.90 -1.72 -17.63
C SER A 94 -8.12 -2.50 -17.20
N TRP A 95 -8.58 -2.30 -15.97
CA TRP A 95 -9.80 -2.93 -15.44
C TRP A 95 -10.75 -1.82 -14.99
N PRO A 96 -11.69 -1.42 -15.83
CA PRO A 96 -12.53 -0.25 -15.55
C PRO A 96 -13.51 -0.41 -14.40
N GLU A 97 -13.73 -1.62 -13.93
CA GLU A 97 -14.66 -1.84 -12.82
C GLU A 97 -14.27 -1.07 -11.56
N LEU A 98 -13.01 -0.78 -11.39
CA LEU A 98 -12.53 -0.08 -10.21
C LEU A 98 -12.42 1.43 -10.43
N GLU A 99 -12.50 1.87 -11.68
CA GLU A 99 -12.25 3.27 -12.03
C GLU A 99 -13.15 4.25 -11.28
N TYR A 100 -14.39 3.87 -11.06
CA TYR A 100 -15.35 4.75 -10.41
C TYR A 100 -15.64 4.37 -8.96
N ASP A 101 -14.82 3.49 -8.38
CA ASP A 101 -14.98 3.07 -6.99
C ASP A 101 -13.90 3.73 -6.13
N THR A 102 -14.20 4.93 -5.64
CA THR A 102 -13.25 5.68 -4.83
C THR A 102 -12.88 4.94 -3.55
N ALA A 103 -13.87 4.37 -2.87
CA ALA A 103 -13.59 3.67 -1.62
C ALA A 103 -12.70 2.45 -1.85
N GLY A 104 -12.98 1.70 -2.92
CA GLY A 104 -12.18 0.51 -3.24
C GLY A 104 -10.74 0.86 -3.60
N THR A 105 -10.54 1.91 -4.42
CA THR A 105 -9.20 2.30 -4.81
C THR A 105 -8.41 2.82 -3.61
N LEU A 106 -9.05 3.57 -2.71
CA LEU A 106 -8.36 4.06 -1.52
C LEU A 106 -8.01 2.92 -0.59
N LYS A 107 -8.88 1.92 -0.47
CA LYS A 107 -8.59 0.77 0.39
C LYS A 107 -7.41 -0.04 -0.13
N ILE A 108 -7.35 -0.27 -1.43
CA ILE A 108 -6.23 -0.97 -2.03
C ILE A 108 -4.93 -0.18 -1.83
N THR A 109 -5.00 1.13 -2.03
CA THR A 109 -3.83 1.99 -1.85
C THR A 109 -3.35 1.93 -0.41
N LEU A 110 -4.28 2.01 0.55
CA LEU A 110 -3.95 1.95 1.96
C LEU A 110 -3.27 0.63 2.31
N GLU A 111 -3.81 -0.49 1.84
CA GLU A 111 -3.21 -1.80 2.13
C GLU A 111 -1.82 -1.92 1.52
N SER A 112 -1.65 -1.39 0.32
CA SER A 112 -0.35 -1.43 -0.35
C SER A 112 0.68 -0.61 0.43
N VAL A 113 0.30 0.57 0.89
CA VAL A 113 1.17 1.44 1.66
C VAL A 113 1.53 0.78 2.98
N LEU A 114 0.54 0.24 3.70
CA LEU A 114 0.79 -0.38 4.99
C LEU A 114 1.71 -1.58 4.85
N TRP A 115 1.50 -2.39 3.83
CA TRP A 115 2.34 -3.57 3.63
C TRP A 115 3.78 -3.17 3.29
N SER A 116 3.95 -2.16 2.45
CA SER A 116 5.29 -1.71 2.07
C SER A 116 6.02 -1.11 3.25
N LEU A 117 5.31 -0.30 4.06
CA LEU A 117 5.93 0.32 5.22
C LEU A 117 6.17 -0.69 6.34
N ASP A 118 5.28 -1.65 6.48
CA ASP A 118 5.41 -2.68 7.49
C ASP A 118 6.70 -3.47 7.26
N SER A 119 6.99 -3.83 6.04
CA SER A 119 8.23 -4.52 5.71
C SER A 119 9.45 -3.68 6.10
N PHE A 120 9.38 -2.39 5.83
CA PHE A 120 10.48 -1.50 6.16
C PHE A 120 10.69 -1.43 7.67
N PHE A 121 9.60 -1.23 8.42
CA PHE A 121 9.70 -1.07 9.86
C PHE A 121 10.03 -2.38 10.57
N ILE A 122 9.58 -3.49 10.06
CA ILE A 122 9.94 -4.77 10.64
C ILE A 122 11.44 -4.97 10.51
N GLY A 123 11.99 -4.68 9.33
CA GLY A 123 13.41 -4.83 9.12
C GLY A 123 14.24 -3.93 10.04
N VAL A 124 13.85 -2.66 10.11
CA VAL A 124 14.58 -1.71 10.91
C VAL A 124 14.33 -1.95 12.39
N GLY A 125 13.08 -2.18 12.74
CA GLY A 125 12.71 -2.38 14.14
C GLY A 125 13.32 -3.62 14.71
N SER A 126 13.38 -4.68 13.96
CA SER A 126 13.95 -5.91 14.46
C SER A 126 15.42 -5.75 14.76
N SER A 127 16.10 -4.99 13.94
CA SER A 127 17.50 -4.79 14.21
C SER A 127 17.73 -3.95 15.41
N SER A 128 16.84 -3.05 15.72
CA SER A 128 17.06 -2.17 16.84
C SER A 128 16.59 -2.74 18.15
N ARG A 129 15.62 -3.66 18.14
CA ARG A 129 15.11 -4.11 19.41
C ARG A 129 15.37 -5.54 19.76
N PRO A 130 16.07 -6.30 19.03
CA PRO A 130 16.24 -7.68 19.33
C PRO A 130 16.64 -7.94 20.72
N ALA A 131 17.49 -7.20 21.14
CA ALA A 131 17.94 -7.45 22.42
C ALA A 131 16.86 -7.30 23.40
N SER A 132 16.18 -6.25 23.34
CA SER A 132 15.23 -5.96 24.36
C SER A 132 14.13 -6.95 24.34
N ASP A 133 13.78 -7.42 23.24
CA ASP A 133 12.69 -8.29 23.21
C ASP A 133 13.08 -9.61 23.56
N GLN A 134 14.17 -10.00 23.13
CA GLN A 134 14.51 -11.29 23.31
C GLN A 134 14.75 -11.58 24.65
N GLU A 135 15.22 -10.67 25.32
CA GLU A 135 15.52 -10.94 26.63
C GLU A 135 14.38 -11.29 27.34
N ALA A 136 13.37 -11.00 26.83
CA ALA A 136 12.23 -11.30 27.60
C ALA A 136 12.26 -12.63 28.07
#